data_28bda24b944e6d8805442e669dae062a
#
_entry.id   28bda24b944e6d8805442e669dae062a
#
_cell.length_a   1.000
_cell.length_b   1.000
_cell.length_c   1.000
_cell.angle_alpha   90.00
_cell.angle_beta   90.00
_cell.angle_gamma   90.00
#
_symmetry.space_group_name_H-M   'P 1'
#
loop_
_entity.id
_entity.type
_entity.pdbx_description
1 polymer ?
#
loop_
_entity_poly.entity_id
_entity_poly.type
_entity_poly.pdbx_seq_one_letter_code
_entity_poly.pdbx_strand_id
1 'polypeptide(L)' 'MCRLFALVAERSRSPELPDLMRQFRELSRQHPDGWGFGWFFDGRPQVEKSPAAAFYDPRFMTTCM' A
#
# COMPACT_ATOMS: atom_id res chain seq x y z
N MET A 1 13.22 -1.31 10.30
CA MET A 1 12.00 -1.83 10.90
C MET A 1 10.83 -1.67 9.95
N CYS A 2 9.98 -2.69 9.86
CA CYS A 2 8.87 -2.68 8.91
C CYS A 2 7.61 -2.11 9.52
N ARG A 3 6.72 -1.63 8.66
CA ARG A 3 5.37 -1.18 9.03
C ARG A 3 4.36 -2.02 8.27
N LEU A 4 3.26 -2.31 8.91
CA LEU A 4 2.20 -3.13 8.34
C LEU A 4 0.85 -2.43 8.54
N PHE A 5 0.04 -2.46 7.50
CA PHE A 5 -1.32 -1.93 7.52
C PHE A 5 -2.25 -2.98 6.92
N ALA A 6 -3.43 -3.13 7.51
CA ALA A 6 -4.44 -4.03 6.97
C ALA A 6 -5.82 -3.39 7.09
N LEU A 7 -6.66 -3.62 6.11
CA LEU A 7 -8.03 -3.10 6.07
C LEU A 7 -8.97 -4.16 5.55
N VAL A 8 -10.05 -4.37 6.27
CA VAL A 8 -11.18 -5.19 5.82
C VAL A 8 -12.42 -4.30 5.83
N ALA A 9 -13.10 -4.20 4.69
CA ALA A 9 -14.25 -3.32 4.55
C ALA A 9 -15.33 -3.99 3.71
N GLU A 10 -16.58 -3.61 3.95
CA GLU A 10 -17.71 -4.12 3.18
C GLU A 10 -17.70 -3.60 1.74
N ARG A 11 -17.10 -2.43 1.54
CA ARG A 11 -16.97 -1.83 0.21
C ARG A 11 -15.55 -2.00 -0.27
N SER A 12 -15.39 -2.11 -1.58
CA SER A 12 -14.07 -2.26 -2.19
C SER A 12 -13.21 -1.00 -2.07
N ARG A 13 -13.80 0.14 -1.69
CA ARG A 13 -13.06 1.38 -1.48
C ARG A 13 -13.58 2.09 -0.25
N SER A 14 -12.64 2.64 0.51
CA SER A 14 -12.91 3.50 1.65
C SER A 14 -12.52 4.92 1.30
N PRO A 15 -13.34 5.93 1.64
CA PRO A 15 -12.97 7.33 1.36
C PRO A 15 -11.71 7.77 2.10
N GLU A 16 -11.39 7.11 3.21
CA GLU A 16 -10.18 7.44 3.99
C GLU A 16 -8.91 6.78 3.46
N LEU A 17 -9.05 5.79 2.58
CA LEU A 17 -7.92 4.98 2.14
C LEU A 17 -6.80 5.79 1.47
N PRO A 18 -7.09 6.73 0.56
CA PRO A 18 -6.02 7.52 -0.05
C PRO A 18 -5.17 8.29 0.96
N ASP A 19 -5.80 8.88 1.97
CA ASP A 19 -5.07 9.62 3.00
C ASP A 19 -4.26 8.70 3.88
N LEU A 20 -4.81 7.55 4.25
CA LEU A 20 -4.08 6.55 5.02
C LEU A 20 -2.87 6.06 4.26
N MET A 21 -3.01 5.83 2.96
CA MET A 21 -1.91 5.36 2.14
C MET A 21 -0.82 6.42 1.99
N ARG A 22 -1.17 7.70 1.92
CA ARG A 22 -0.18 8.76 1.89
C ARG A 22 0.63 8.80 3.19
N GLN A 23 -0.04 8.66 4.34
CA GLN A 23 0.63 8.60 5.63
C GLN A 23 1.54 7.38 5.71
N PHE A 24 1.05 6.24 5.25
CA PHE A 24 1.82 5.02 5.25
C PHE A 24 3.05 5.14 4.36
N ARG A 25 2.89 5.75 3.19
CA ARG A 25 3.97 6.01 2.25
C ARG A 25 5.07 6.87 2.88
N GLU A 26 4.71 7.87 3.68
CA GLU A 26 5.70 8.74 4.33
C GLU A 26 6.60 7.98 5.30
N LEU A 27 6.11 6.90 5.88
CA LEU A 27 6.93 6.07 6.76
C LEU A 27 8.12 5.46 6.03
N SER A 28 8.04 5.30 4.71
CA SER A 28 9.12 4.73 3.93
C SER A 28 10.35 5.62 3.87
N ARG A 29 10.25 6.89 4.25
CA ARG A 29 11.41 7.76 4.35
C ARG A 29 12.37 7.28 5.43
N GLN A 30 11.84 6.62 6.46
CA GLN A 30 12.64 6.02 7.53
C GLN A 30 12.96 4.57 7.26
N HIS A 31 12.19 3.91 6.37
CA HIS A 31 12.32 2.48 6.09
C HIS A 31 12.25 2.25 4.58
N PRO A 32 13.32 2.62 3.84
CA PRO A 32 13.27 2.65 2.37
C PRO A 32 13.58 1.31 1.69
N ASP A 33 13.33 0.20 2.35
CA ASP A 33 13.78 -1.12 1.89
C ASP A 33 12.83 -1.79 0.90
N GLY A 34 11.77 -1.11 0.51
CA GLY A 34 10.79 -1.66 -0.40
C GLY A 34 9.38 -1.61 0.15
N TRP A 35 8.43 -2.06 -0.66
CA TRP A 35 7.02 -2.07 -0.26
C TRP A 35 6.30 -3.22 -0.95
N GLY A 36 5.10 -3.52 -0.44
CA GLY A 36 4.24 -4.52 -1.04
C GLY A 36 2.79 -4.30 -0.68
N PHE A 37 1.90 -4.70 -1.58
CA PHE A 37 0.46 -4.72 -1.37
C PHE A 37 -0.08 -6.12 -1.64
N GLY A 38 -1.02 -6.54 -0.79
CA GLY A 38 -1.81 -7.71 -1.06
C GLY A 38 -3.28 -7.34 -0.98
N TRP A 39 -4.08 -7.86 -1.90
CA TRP A 39 -5.52 -7.63 -1.90
C TRP A 39 -6.22 -8.78 -2.58
N PHE A 40 -7.55 -8.81 -2.47
CA PHE A 40 -8.36 -9.76 -3.19
C PHE A 40 -9.13 -9.07 -4.30
N PHE A 41 -9.09 -9.67 -5.47
CA PHE A 41 -9.88 -9.22 -6.61
C PHE A 41 -10.61 -10.42 -7.17
N ASP A 42 -11.94 -10.33 -7.23
CA ASP A 42 -12.78 -11.40 -7.75
C ASP A 42 -12.49 -12.75 -7.03
N GLY A 43 -12.32 -12.66 -5.70
CA GLY A 43 -12.06 -13.83 -4.86
C GLY A 43 -10.65 -14.39 -4.96
N ARG A 44 -9.76 -13.73 -5.70
CA ARG A 44 -8.37 -14.20 -5.88
C ARG A 44 -7.39 -13.26 -5.21
N PRO A 45 -6.38 -13.79 -4.53
CA PRO A 45 -5.35 -12.96 -3.94
C PRO A 45 -4.45 -12.36 -5.02
N GLN A 46 -4.13 -11.09 -4.83
CA GLN A 46 -3.22 -10.34 -5.70
C GLN A 46 -2.10 -9.76 -4.85
N VAL A 47 -0.89 -9.72 -5.40
CA VAL A 47 0.27 -9.15 -4.70
C VAL A 47 1.07 -8.30 -5.68
N GLU A 48 1.47 -7.12 -5.23
CA GLU A 48 2.41 -6.26 -5.95
C GLU A 48 3.51 -5.87 -5.00
N LYS A 49 4.76 -6.01 -5.42
CA LYS A 49 5.93 -5.72 -4.59
C LYS A 49 6.97 -4.95 -5.39
N SER A 50 7.77 -4.16 -4.68
CA SER A 50 8.88 -3.44 -5.29
C SER A 50 10.01 -3.27 -4.28
N PRO A 51 11.28 -3.39 -4.69
CA PRO A 51 12.42 -3.08 -3.81
C PRO A 51 12.66 -1.58 -3.63
N ALA A 52 12.02 -0.74 -4.44
CA ALA A 52 12.17 0.70 -4.35
C ALA A 52 11.42 1.24 -3.12
N ALA A 53 11.90 2.34 -2.55
CA ALA A 53 11.20 2.97 -1.44
C ALA A 53 9.85 3.53 -1.90
N ALA A 54 8.81 3.35 -1.07
CA ALA A 54 7.46 3.75 -1.44
C ALA A 54 7.34 5.24 -1.68
N PHE A 55 8.11 6.06 -0.96
CA PHE A 55 7.94 7.51 -1.03
C PHE A 55 8.31 8.09 -2.41
N TYR A 56 9.15 7.39 -3.20
CA TYR A 56 9.47 7.88 -4.53
C TYR A 56 9.09 6.92 -5.66
N ASP A 57 8.55 5.75 -5.33
CA ASP A 57 8.11 4.80 -6.37
C ASP A 57 6.70 5.18 -6.83
N PRO A 58 6.52 5.62 -8.08
CA PRO A 58 5.19 6.02 -8.55
C PRO A 58 4.18 4.89 -8.54
N ARG A 59 4.64 3.63 -8.56
CA ARG A 59 3.74 2.49 -8.53
C ARG A 59 3.02 2.32 -7.19
N PHE A 60 3.60 2.87 -6.10
CA PHE A 60 2.97 2.73 -4.80
C PHE A 60 1.55 3.31 -4.79
N MET A 61 1.41 4.58 -5.17
CA MET A 61 0.09 5.22 -5.17
C MET A 61 -0.82 4.65 -6.26
N THR A 62 -0.25 4.29 -7.40
CA THR A 62 -1.02 3.68 -8.48
C THR A 62 -1.62 2.34 -8.03
N THR A 63 -0.84 1.53 -7.33
CA THR A 63 -1.29 0.21 -6.89
C THR A 63 -2.38 0.32 -5.81
N CYS A 64 -2.23 1.25 -4.87
CA CYS A 64 -3.19 1.33 -3.76
C CYS A 64 -4.45 2.15 -4.09
N MET A 65 -4.48 2.80 -5.22
CA MET A 65 -5.66 3.53 -5.69
C MET A 65 -6.49 2.67 -6.66
#